data_60f7199934c7dbd31a40a6e5b07a5fc7
#
_entry.id   60f7199934c7dbd31a40a6e5b07a5fc7
#
_cell.length_a   1.000
_cell.length_b   1.000
_cell.length_c   1.000
_cell.angle_alpha   90.00
_cell.angle_beta   90.00
_cell.angle_gamma   90.00
#
_symmetry.space_group_name_H-M   'P 1'
#
loop_
_entity.id
_entity.type
_entity.pdbx_description
1 polymer ?
#
loop_
_entity_poly.entity_id
_entity_poly.type
_entity_poly.pdbx_seq_one_letter_code
_entity_poly.pdbx_strand_id
1 'polypeptide(L)'
;MLIGIVFKKTQKTRTNVLKCIDNQKNILYNCFVIKESVGKRGIMAKTVEKDSALEQVLADIEKQFGKGAIMKLGEQEHKDVEVCPSGSLSLDIALGVGGYPKGRIIEIYGPESSGKTTFALHAIAEVQKQGGRAAFIDAEHSLDPVYAHNLGVNTDELLLSQPDTGEQALEICDALVKSEAVSIIVIDSVAALVP
;
A
#
# COMPACT_ATOMS: atom_id res chain seq x y z
N MET A 1 8.39 -9.78 11.49
CA MET A 1 8.34 -8.37 11.90
C MET A 1 7.85 -7.53 10.73
N LEU A 2 6.92 -6.63 10.96
CA LEU A 2 6.13 -6.01 9.92
C LEU A 2 5.99 -4.53 10.24
N ILE A 3 6.38 -3.66 9.30
CA ILE A 3 6.22 -2.20 9.42
C ILE A 3 5.08 -1.75 8.53
N GLY A 4 4.16 -0.97 9.07
CA GLY A 4 3.09 -0.32 8.34
C GLY A 4 3.43 1.12 8.00
N ILE A 5 3.32 1.52 6.74
CA ILE A 5 3.47 2.90 6.29
C ILE A 5 2.14 3.36 5.70
N VAL A 6 1.61 4.46 6.21
CA VAL A 6 0.35 5.06 5.73
C VAL A 6 0.66 6.40 5.08
N PHE A 7 0.38 6.53 3.78
CA PHE A 7 0.47 7.80 3.08
C PHE A 7 -0.91 8.46 2.97
N LYS A 8 -0.95 9.78 3.21
CA LYS A 8 -2.15 10.60 3.01
C LYS A 8 -2.57 10.61 1.54
N LYS A 9 -3.87 10.41 1.29
CA LYS A 9 -4.50 10.71 0.00
C LYS A 9 -5.39 11.94 0.15
N THR A 10 -5.28 12.85 -0.82
CA THR A 10 -6.21 13.96 -0.95
C THR A 10 -7.64 13.45 -1.15
N GLN A 11 -8.47 13.66 -0.15
CA GLN A 11 -9.95 13.65 -0.15
C GLN A 11 -10.81 12.39 -0.17
N LYS A 12 -10.34 11.12 -0.19
CA LYS A 12 -11.34 10.00 -0.28
C LYS A 12 -11.09 8.73 0.55
N THR A 13 -10.25 8.73 1.57
CA THR A 13 -9.86 7.47 2.27
C THR A 13 -10.34 7.36 3.72
N ARG A 14 -11.51 7.92 4.08
CA ARG A 14 -12.01 7.91 5.48
C ARG A 14 -12.47 6.56 6.05
N THR A 15 -12.55 5.48 5.27
CA THR A 15 -13.26 4.27 5.72
C THR A 15 -12.47 2.96 5.74
N ASN A 16 -11.21 2.94 5.34
CA ASN A 16 -10.52 1.67 5.10
C ASN A 16 -9.39 1.30 6.07
N VAL A 17 -8.89 2.21 6.90
CA VAL A 17 -7.76 1.93 7.81
C VAL A 17 -8.16 0.92 8.90
N LEU A 18 -9.32 1.10 9.52
CA LEU A 18 -9.81 0.21 10.58
C LEU A 18 -10.24 -1.18 10.07
N LYS A 19 -10.69 -1.29 8.80
CA LYS A 19 -11.11 -2.58 8.23
C LYS A 19 -9.94 -3.50 7.84
N CYS A 20 -8.75 -2.97 7.57
CA CYS A 20 -7.59 -3.80 7.26
C CYS A 20 -6.98 -4.47 8.49
N ILE A 21 -7.15 -3.89 9.68
CA ILE A 21 -6.56 -4.40 10.92
C ILE A 21 -7.42 -5.50 11.55
N ASP A 22 -8.75 -5.42 11.37
CA ASP A 22 -9.70 -6.38 11.95
C ASP A 22 -9.75 -7.74 11.22
N ASN A 23 -9.07 -7.89 10.08
CA ASN A 23 -9.16 -9.07 9.21
C ASN A 23 -7.96 -10.02 9.27
N GLN A 24 -7.10 -9.93 10.30
CA GLN A 24 -5.93 -10.82 10.43
C GLN A 24 -6.25 -12.29 10.75
N LYS A 25 -7.52 -12.68 10.89
CA LYS A 25 -7.88 -14.08 11.21
C LYS A 25 -8.13 -15.01 10.02
N ASN A 26 -8.19 -14.53 8.78
CA ASN A 26 -8.47 -15.38 7.61
C ASN A 26 -7.90 -14.82 6.30
N ILE A 27 -6.59 -14.87 6.11
CA ILE A 27 -6.02 -14.75 4.76
C ILE A 27 -5.31 -16.06 4.41
N LEU A 28 -6.09 -17.01 3.92
CA LEU A 28 -5.59 -18.13 3.14
C LEU A 28 -5.43 -17.65 1.69
N TYR A 29 -4.19 -17.51 1.24
CA TYR A 29 -3.87 -17.26 -0.16
C TYR A 29 -4.22 -18.50 -0.99
N ASN A 30 -5.36 -18.48 -1.68
CA ASN A 30 -5.62 -19.38 -2.78
C ASN A 30 -4.92 -18.84 -4.04
N CYS A 31 -3.67 -19.24 -4.23
CA CYS A 31 -2.98 -19.08 -5.50
C CYS A 31 -3.52 -20.13 -6.47
N PHE A 32 -4.46 -19.74 -7.33
CA PHE A 32 -4.97 -20.62 -8.38
C PHE A 32 -3.98 -20.60 -9.55
N VAL A 33 -3.15 -21.63 -9.65
CA VAL A 33 -2.29 -21.85 -10.82
C VAL A 33 -3.12 -22.54 -11.89
N ILE A 34 -3.51 -21.82 -12.92
CA ILE A 34 -4.11 -22.40 -14.12
C ILE A 34 -2.97 -23.00 -14.97
N LYS A 35 -2.96 -24.30 -15.05
CA LYS A 35 -2.05 -25.05 -15.93
C LYS A 35 -2.56 -24.98 -17.37
N GLU A 36 -1.89 -24.23 -18.23
CA GLU A 36 -2.13 -24.26 -19.67
C GLU A 36 -1.64 -25.60 -20.27
N SER A 37 -2.58 -26.34 -20.83
CA SER A 37 -2.27 -27.45 -21.74
C SER A 37 -2.34 -26.95 -23.18
N VAL A 38 -1.21 -26.72 -23.79
CA VAL A 38 -1.11 -26.35 -25.22
C VAL A 38 -1.33 -27.59 -26.08
N GLY A 39 -2.49 -27.64 -26.74
CA GLY A 39 -2.76 -28.58 -27.84
C GLY A 39 -2.95 -27.80 -29.14
N LYS A 40 -1.94 -27.77 -29.99
CA LYS A 40 -2.06 -27.23 -31.36
C LYS A 40 -2.85 -28.20 -32.24
N ARG A 41 -3.98 -27.78 -32.81
CA ARG A 41 -4.45 -28.06 -34.19
C ARG A 41 -5.84 -27.50 -34.44
N GLY A 42 -5.97 -26.61 -35.48
CA GLY A 42 -7.19 -26.43 -36.26
C GLY A 42 -8.26 -25.51 -35.70
N ILE A 43 -8.06 -24.18 -35.73
CA ILE A 43 -9.10 -23.23 -35.35
C ILE A 43 -8.98 -21.96 -36.22
N MET A 44 -9.70 -21.90 -37.34
CA MET A 44 -10.02 -20.62 -37.99
C MET A 44 -11.53 -20.35 -38.12
N ALA A 45 -12.43 -21.31 -37.89
CA ALA A 45 -13.87 -21.11 -38.01
C ALA A 45 -14.64 -21.01 -36.68
N LYS A 46 -14.02 -21.34 -35.53
CA LYS A 46 -14.70 -21.31 -34.22
C LYS A 46 -14.48 -20.02 -33.39
N THR A 47 -13.63 -19.13 -33.85
CA THR A 47 -13.31 -17.87 -33.11
C THR A 47 -14.43 -16.83 -33.26
N VAL A 48 -15.02 -16.68 -34.46
CA VAL A 48 -16.02 -15.65 -34.74
C VAL A 48 -17.34 -15.88 -33.98
N GLU A 49 -17.78 -17.14 -33.84
CA GLU A 49 -18.99 -17.45 -33.05
C GLU A 49 -18.81 -17.27 -31.53
N LYS A 50 -17.59 -17.48 -31.03
CA LYS A 50 -17.29 -17.27 -29.62
C LYS A 50 -17.18 -15.79 -29.25
N ASP A 51 -16.66 -14.96 -30.14
CA ASP A 51 -16.55 -13.52 -29.93
C ASP A 51 -17.93 -12.86 -29.90
N SER A 52 -18.85 -13.28 -30.79
CA SER A 52 -20.24 -12.76 -30.79
C SER A 52 -21.04 -13.19 -29.56
N ALA A 53 -20.82 -14.40 -29.05
CA ALA A 53 -21.45 -14.88 -27.81
C ALA A 53 -20.92 -14.12 -26.58
N LEU A 54 -19.62 -13.81 -26.56
CA LEU A 54 -19.01 -13.00 -25.49
C LEU A 54 -19.56 -11.57 -25.48
N GLU A 55 -19.69 -10.94 -26.65
CA GLU A 55 -20.28 -9.60 -26.77
C GLU A 55 -21.73 -9.53 -26.26
N GLN A 56 -22.53 -10.57 -26.53
CA GLN A 56 -23.89 -10.65 -26.00
C GLN A 56 -23.91 -10.73 -24.46
N VAL A 57 -23.06 -11.58 -23.88
CA VAL A 57 -22.95 -11.70 -22.43
C VAL A 57 -22.46 -10.41 -21.77
N LEU A 58 -21.50 -9.71 -22.38
CA LEU A 58 -21.04 -8.41 -21.91
C LEU A 58 -22.16 -7.37 -21.91
N ALA A 59 -22.96 -7.33 -23.00
CA ALA A 59 -24.11 -6.44 -23.10
C ALA A 59 -25.20 -6.75 -22.07
N ASP A 60 -25.45 -8.02 -21.76
CA ASP A 60 -26.42 -8.43 -20.74
C ASP A 60 -25.94 -8.10 -19.33
N ILE A 61 -24.64 -8.23 -19.04
CA ILE A 61 -24.03 -7.80 -17.78
C ILE A 61 -24.18 -6.27 -17.61
N GLU A 62 -23.91 -5.49 -18.65
CA GLU A 62 -24.09 -4.04 -18.60
C GLU A 62 -25.55 -3.60 -18.41
N LYS A 63 -26.50 -4.34 -18.99
CA LYS A 63 -27.93 -4.08 -18.76
C LYS A 63 -28.36 -4.40 -17.33
N GLN A 64 -27.82 -5.48 -16.75
CA GLN A 64 -28.22 -5.95 -15.42
C GLN A 64 -27.55 -5.15 -14.29
N PHE A 65 -26.29 -4.81 -14.44
CA PHE A 65 -25.45 -4.20 -13.38
C PHE A 65 -25.02 -2.76 -13.66
N GLY A 66 -25.39 -2.21 -14.83
CA GLY A 66 -25.03 -0.85 -15.24
C GLY A 66 -23.77 -0.76 -16.09
N LYS A 67 -23.62 0.39 -16.78
CA LYS A 67 -22.44 0.65 -17.63
C LYS A 67 -21.16 0.64 -16.77
N GLY A 68 -20.13 -0.04 -17.25
CA GLY A 68 -18.84 -0.16 -16.58
C GLY A 68 -18.78 -1.28 -15.52
N ALA A 69 -19.82 -2.11 -15.38
CA ALA A 69 -19.80 -3.31 -14.52
C ALA A 69 -18.73 -4.30 -14.97
N ILE A 70 -18.43 -4.35 -16.25
CA ILE A 70 -17.34 -5.12 -16.84
C ILE A 70 -16.63 -4.26 -17.90
N MET A 71 -15.32 -4.32 -17.95
CA MET A 71 -14.50 -3.60 -18.92
C MET A 71 -13.20 -4.35 -19.19
N LYS A 72 -12.60 -4.14 -20.34
CA LYS A 72 -11.26 -4.67 -20.63
C LYS A 72 -10.23 -3.85 -19.86
N LEU A 73 -9.31 -4.52 -19.16
CA LEU A 73 -8.29 -3.86 -18.34
C LEU A 73 -7.41 -2.87 -19.15
N GLY A 74 -7.15 -3.18 -20.42
CA GLY A 74 -6.38 -2.32 -21.32
C GLY A 74 -7.12 -1.07 -21.81
N GLU A 75 -8.44 -0.97 -21.60
CA GLU A 75 -9.25 0.22 -21.94
C GLU A 75 -9.33 1.21 -20.78
N GLN A 76 -8.81 0.86 -19.59
CA GLN A 76 -8.73 1.80 -18.49
C GLN A 76 -7.62 2.82 -18.77
N GLU A 77 -7.98 4.10 -18.71
CA GLU A 77 -6.98 5.16 -18.67
C GLU A 77 -6.01 4.91 -17.51
N HIS A 78 -4.72 4.84 -17.80
CA HIS A 78 -3.67 4.83 -16.78
C HIS A 78 -3.79 6.13 -15.97
N LYS A 79 -4.37 6.03 -14.78
CA LYS A 79 -4.36 7.15 -13.83
C LYS A 79 -2.94 7.28 -13.30
N ASP A 80 -2.34 8.43 -13.52
CA ASP A 80 -1.06 8.76 -12.89
C ASP A 80 -1.19 8.60 -11.38
N VAL A 81 -0.34 7.75 -10.81
CA VAL A 81 -0.31 7.49 -9.37
C VAL A 81 0.67 8.48 -8.76
N GLU A 82 0.19 9.35 -7.88
CA GLU A 82 1.06 10.23 -7.12
C GLU A 82 1.93 9.38 -6.17
N VAL A 83 3.25 9.57 -6.25
CA VAL A 83 4.23 8.77 -5.50
C VAL A 83 5.14 9.63 -4.61
N CYS A 84 5.71 9.01 -3.60
CA CYS A 84 6.83 9.52 -2.83
C CYS A 84 8.06 8.64 -3.12
N PRO A 85 9.21 9.20 -3.51
CA PRO A 85 10.44 8.41 -3.67
C PRO A 85 10.76 7.61 -2.41
N SER A 86 11.32 6.43 -2.59
CA SER A 86 11.71 5.58 -1.45
C SER A 86 13.07 5.96 -0.85
N GLY A 87 13.82 6.85 -1.52
CA GLY A 87 15.23 7.12 -1.20
C GLY A 87 16.20 6.09 -1.80
N SER A 88 15.70 5.08 -2.49
CA SER A 88 16.49 4.05 -3.18
C SER A 88 16.04 3.94 -4.64
N LEU A 89 16.91 4.37 -5.57
CA LEU A 89 16.61 4.34 -7.00
C LEU A 89 16.27 2.92 -7.51
N SER A 90 16.94 1.90 -7.00
CA SER A 90 16.69 0.51 -7.39
C SER A 90 15.30 0.03 -6.91
N LEU A 91 14.87 0.46 -5.73
CA LEU A 91 13.53 0.15 -5.23
C LEU A 91 12.46 0.90 -6.02
N ASP A 92 12.68 2.17 -6.34
CA ASP A 92 11.75 2.98 -7.12
C ASP A 92 11.51 2.40 -8.52
N ILE A 93 12.58 1.90 -9.17
CA ILE A 93 12.51 1.19 -10.45
C ILE A 93 11.75 -0.15 -10.28
N ALA A 94 12.04 -0.92 -9.24
CA ALA A 94 11.41 -2.20 -8.99
C ALA A 94 9.91 -2.08 -8.69
N LEU A 95 9.47 -0.99 -8.06
CA LEU A 95 8.06 -0.68 -7.81
C LEU A 95 7.29 -0.32 -9.10
N GLY A 96 7.98 0.02 -10.19
CA GLY A 96 7.40 0.30 -11.49
C GLY A 96 6.69 1.66 -11.62
N VAL A 97 6.30 2.28 -10.51
CA VAL A 97 5.63 3.59 -10.46
C VAL A 97 6.55 4.71 -9.99
N GLY A 98 7.81 4.39 -9.68
CA GLY A 98 8.84 5.38 -9.31
C GLY A 98 8.83 5.80 -7.84
N GLY A 99 8.24 5.00 -6.96
CA GLY A 99 8.23 5.25 -5.52
C GLY A 99 7.03 4.63 -4.81
N TYR A 100 6.83 5.01 -3.56
CA TYR A 100 5.67 4.58 -2.77
C TYR A 100 4.40 5.32 -3.20
N PRO A 101 3.32 4.61 -3.57
CA PRO A 101 2.08 5.24 -3.99
C PRO A 101 1.40 5.96 -2.82
N LYS A 102 1.12 7.26 -2.98
CA LYS A 102 0.40 8.05 -1.97
C LYS A 102 -1.05 7.60 -1.81
N GLY A 103 -1.57 7.74 -0.61
CA GLY A 103 -2.93 7.33 -0.27
C GLY A 103 -3.12 5.80 -0.20
N ARG A 104 -2.05 5.06 0.06
CA ARG A 104 -2.06 3.62 0.27
C ARG A 104 -1.44 3.27 1.62
N ILE A 105 -1.83 2.10 2.13
CA ILE A 105 -1.15 1.43 3.23
C ILE A 105 -0.10 0.53 2.60
N ILE A 106 1.15 0.70 3.01
CA ILE A 106 2.29 -0.07 2.52
C ILE A 106 2.81 -0.90 3.66
N GLU A 107 2.96 -2.17 3.41
CA GLU A 107 3.46 -3.15 4.36
C GLU A 107 4.87 -3.57 3.95
N ILE A 108 5.84 -3.41 4.86
CA ILE A 108 7.21 -3.86 4.68
C ILE A 108 7.45 -5.02 5.64
N TYR A 109 7.74 -6.20 5.13
CA TYR A 109 7.98 -7.39 5.94
C TYR A 109 9.31 -8.05 5.58
N GLY A 110 9.86 -8.79 6.54
CA GLY A 110 11.13 -9.49 6.39
C GLY A 110 11.70 -9.92 7.74
N PRO A 111 12.80 -10.69 7.75
CA PRO A 111 13.48 -11.09 8.97
C PRO A 111 14.00 -9.89 9.76
N GLU A 112 14.38 -10.11 10.99
CA GLU A 112 15.06 -9.10 11.80
C GLU A 112 16.33 -8.62 11.11
N SER A 113 16.72 -7.38 11.38
CA SER A 113 17.93 -6.74 10.83
C SER A 113 18.00 -6.70 9.28
N SER A 114 16.86 -6.85 8.58
CA SER A 114 16.79 -6.79 7.11
C SER A 114 16.69 -5.38 6.53
N GLY A 115 16.74 -4.33 7.36
CA GLY A 115 16.68 -2.95 6.92
C GLY A 115 15.27 -2.36 6.77
N LYS A 116 14.23 -3.00 7.35
CA LYS A 116 12.85 -2.49 7.26
C LYS A 116 12.71 -1.08 7.81
N THR A 117 13.18 -0.85 9.04
CA THR A 117 13.19 0.48 9.69
C THR A 117 14.00 1.48 8.86
N THR A 118 15.12 1.05 8.26
CA THR A 118 15.93 1.89 7.37
C THR A 118 15.13 2.40 6.18
N PHE A 119 14.37 1.53 5.51
CA PHE A 119 13.50 1.92 4.39
C PHE A 119 12.39 2.88 4.84
N ALA A 120 11.80 2.64 6.02
CA ALA A 120 10.77 3.51 6.58
C ALA A 120 11.32 4.91 6.90
N LEU A 121 12.52 5.00 7.48
CA LEU A 121 13.19 6.27 7.77
C LEU A 121 13.58 7.03 6.50
N HIS A 122 14.04 6.33 5.45
CA HIS A 122 14.28 6.97 4.15
C HIS A 122 12.99 7.55 3.56
N ALA A 123 11.85 6.83 3.64
CA ALA A 123 10.56 7.36 3.19
C ALA A 123 10.15 8.62 3.95
N ILE A 124 10.40 8.66 5.27
CA ILE A 124 10.19 9.87 6.10
C ILE A 124 11.07 11.01 5.61
N ALA A 125 12.37 10.78 5.42
CA ALA A 125 13.31 11.80 4.95
C ALA A 125 12.89 12.38 3.59
N GLU A 126 12.44 11.53 2.66
CA GLU A 126 11.96 11.98 1.34
C GLU A 126 10.67 12.82 1.44
N VAL A 127 9.74 12.45 2.34
CA VAL A 127 8.54 13.24 2.60
C VAL A 127 8.88 14.59 3.20
N GLN A 128 9.80 14.64 4.18
CA GLN A 128 10.24 15.89 4.81
C GLN A 128 10.97 16.80 3.82
N LYS A 129 11.80 16.28 2.92
CA LYS A 129 12.42 17.04 1.82
C LYS A 129 11.40 17.71 0.90
N GLN A 130 10.21 17.10 0.75
CA GLN A 130 9.09 17.68 -0.01
C GLN A 130 8.25 18.67 0.83
N GLY A 131 8.64 18.99 2.06
CA GLY A 131 7.90 19.86 2.96
C GLY A 131 6.72 19.19 3.66
N GLY A 132 6.61 17.86 3.58
CA GLY A 132 5.58 17.07 4.27
C GLY A 132 5.93 16.82 5.73
N ARG A 133 4.92 16.68 6.58
CA ARG A 133 5.09 16.28 7.98
C ARG A 133 5.03 14.76 8.12
N ALA A 134 5.85 14.22 9.02
CA ALA A 134 5.96 12.80 9.28
C ALA A 134 5.67 12.46 10.74
N ALA A 135 5.07 11.31 10.97
CA ALA A 135 4.91 10.73 12.30
C ALA A 135 5.47 9.31 12.32
N PHE A 136 6.09 8.94 13.44
CA PHE A 136 6.61 7.62 13.70
C PHE A 136 6.00 7.08 15.00
N ILE A 137 5.30 5.97 14.91
CA ILE A 137 4.72 5.25 16.04
C ILE A 137 5.64 4.06 16.31
N ASP A 138 6.44 4.19 17.37
CA ASP A 138 7.48 3.23 17.77
C ASP A 138 6.96 2.31 18.87
N ALA A 139 6.31 1.23 18.48
CA ALA A 139 5.79 0.24 19.41
C ALA A 139 6.87 -0.68 20.01
N GLU A 140 8.09 -0.66 19.48
CA GLU A 140 9.23 -1.43 19.99
C GLU A 140 10.18 -0.60 20.84
N HIS A 141 9.97 0.72 20.93
CA HIS A 141 10.86 1.66 21.65
C HIS A 141 12.32 1.55 21.18
N SER A 142 12.52 1.33 19.89
CA SER A 142 13.84 0.98 19.31
C SER A 142 14.42 2.03 18.37
N LEU A 143 13.72 3.14 18.14
CA LEU A 143 14.17 4.21 17.25
C LEU A 143 15.40 4.91 17.83
N ASP A 144 16.51 4.87 17.07
CA ASP A 144 17.71 5.65 17.35
C ASP A 144 17.65 7.00 16.61
N PRO A 145 17.58 8.13 17.35
CA PRO A 145 17.52 9.46 16.73
C PRO A 145 18.79 9.82 15.94
N VAL A 146 19.96 9.35 16.37
CA VAL A 146 21.24 9.60 15.69
C VAL A 146 21.25 8.87 14.35
N TYR A 147 20.80 7.62 14.35
CA TYR A 147 20.68 6.84 13.12
C TYR A 147 19.66 7.46 12.16
N ALA A 148 18.50 7.88 12.65
CA ALA A 148 17.48 8.55 11.84
C ALA A 148 18.02 9.84 11.21
N HIS A 149 18.72 10.67 11.98
CA HIS A 149 19.34 11.89 11.49
C HIS A 149 20.40 11.61 10.40
N ASN A 150 21.22 10.57 10.58
CA ASN A 150 22.23 10.19 9.58
C ASN A 150 21.61 9.69 8.26
N LEU A 151 20.38 9.19 8.28
CA LEU A 151 19.62 8.83 7.09
C LEU A 151 18.91 10.03 6.43
N GLY A 152 19.05 11.23 7.03
CA GLY A 152 18.51 12.49 6.49
C GLY A 152 17.13 12.85 7.04
N VAL A 153 16.68 12.20 8.11
CA VAL A 153 15.45 12.59 8.81
C VAL A 153 15.71 13.85 9.63
N ASN A 154 14.84 14.86 9.48
CA ASN A 154 14.79 15.99 10.38
C ASN A 154 14.10 15.56 11.68
N THR A 155 14.90 15.22 12.69
CA THR A 155 14.43 14.70 13.98
C THR A 155 13.69 15.75 14.80
N ASP A 156 13.98 17.06 14.59
CA ASP A 156 13.33 18.14 15.33
C ASP A 156 11.85 18.31 14.92
N GLU A 157 11.50 17.92 13.70
CA GLU A 157 10.14 18.00 13.16
C GLU A 157 9.41 16.66 13.10
N LEU A 158 10.09 15.56 13.46
CA LEU A 158 9.49 14.23 13.46
C LEU A 158 8.56 14.07 14.68
N LEU A 159 7.28 13.78 14.44
CA LEU A 159 6.35 13.42 15.51
C LEU A 159 6.61 11.98 15.93
N LEU A 160 7.11 11.78 17.16
CA LEU A 160 7.35 10.46 17.73
C LEU A 160 6.27 10.14 18.77
N SER A 161 5.71 8.93 18.68
CA SER A 161 4.82 8.35 19.69
C SER A 161 5.32 6.96 20.06
N GLN A 162 5.32 6.66 21.35
CA GLN A 162 5.73 5.37 21.91
C GLN A 162 4.60 4.82 22.78
N PRO A 163 3.57 4.22 22.17
CA PRO A 163 2.40 3.71 22.88
C PRO A 163 2.72 2.44 23.66
N ASP A 164 2.06 2.25 24.80
CA ASP A 164 2.21 1.06 25.63
C ASP A 164 1.35 -0.12 25.13
N THR A 165 0.29 0.16 24.36
CA THR A 165 -0.65 -0.85 23.84
C THR A 165 -0.94 -0.65 22.36
N GLY A 166 -1.37 -1.75 21.70
CA GLY A 166 -1.77 -1.72 20.29
C GLY A 166 -2.97 -0.83 20.03
N GLU A 167 -3.96 -0.82 20.92
CA GLU A 167 -5.14 0.04 20.82
C GLU A 167 -4.76 1.51 20.84
N GLN A 168 -3.87 1.91 21.75
CA GLN A 168 -3.38 3.28 21.86
C GLN A 168 -2.64 3.70 20.59
N ALA A 169 -1.81 2.82 20.02
CA ALA A 169 -1.11 3.07 18.76
C ALA A 169 -2.08 3.33 17.61
N LEU A 170 -3.16 2.54 17.54
CA LEU A 170 -4.18 2.67 16.51
C LEU A 170 -5.04 3.93 16.68
N GLU A 171 -5.40 4.29 17.90
CA GLU A 171 -6.12 5.52 18.20
C GLU A 171 -5.30 6.76 17.82
N ILE A 172 -3.99 6.76 18.15
CA ILE A 172 -3.07 7.83 17.76
C ILE A 172 -2.96 7.92 16.23
N CYS A 173 -2.80 6.78 15.56
CA CYS A 173 -2.77 6.72 14.09
C CYS A 173 -4.05 7.28 13.48
N ASP A 174 -5.23 6.88 13.98
CA ASP A 174 -6.53 7.37 13.50
C ASP A 174 -6.69 8.89 13.70
N ALA A 175 -6.27 9.41 14.86
CA ALA A 175 -6.27 10.84 15.13
C ALA A 175 -5.35 11.62 14.16
N LEU A 176 -4.15 11.12 13.90
CA LEU A 176 -3.20 11.72 12.96
C LEU A 176 -3.73 11.69 11.52
N VAL A 177 -4.35 10.59 11.10
CA VAL A 177 -4.98 10.48 9.77
C VAL A 177 -6.15 11.47 9.64
N LYS A 178 -7.00 11.58 10.65
CA LYS A 178 -8.16 12.51 10.68
C LYS A 178 -7.73 13.98 10.68
N SER A 179 -6.59 14.30 11.28
CA SER A 179 -6.08 15.67 11.32
C SER A 179 -5.76 16.22 9.93
N GLU A 180 -5.51 15.34 8.96
CA GLU A 180 -5.05 15.68 7.61
C GLU A 180 -3.76 16.52 7.57
N ALA A 181 -3.05 16.68 8.70
CA ALA A 181 -1.86 17.49 8.81
C ALA A 181 -0.57 16.71 8.54
N VAL A 182 -0.62 15.37 8.58
CA VAL A 182 0.54 14.49 8.42
C VAL A 182 0.52 13.82 7.05
N SER A 183 1.65 13.79 6.36
CA SER A 183 1.79 13.24 5.01
C SER A 183 2.14 11.76 5.01
N ILE A 184 2.89 11.30 6.00
CA ILE A 184 3.30 9.91 6.20
C ILE A 184 3.23 9.54 7.69
N ILE A 185 2.72 8.36 7.97
CA ILE A 185 2.72 7.76 9.31
C ILE A 185 3.39 6.40 9.19
N VAL A 186 4.41 6.15 9.98
CA VAL A 186 5.09 4.85 10.10
C VAL A 186 4.70 4.22 11.41
N ILE A 187 4.41 2.92 11.40
CA ILE A 187 4.17 2.09 12.60
C ILE A 187 5.22 0.98 12.62
N ASP A 188 6.13 1.02 13.55
CA ASP A 188 7.20 0.04 13.73
C ASP A 188 7.12 -0.57 15.14
N SER A 189 6.81 -1.84 15.30
CA SER A 189 6.30 -2.75 14.28
C SER A 189 4.86 -3.16 14.60
N VAL A 190 4.10 -3.49 13.55
CA VAL A 190 2.73 -4.00 13.74
C VAL A 190 2.71 -5.30 14.56
N ALA A 191 3.78 -6.08 14.54
CA ALA A 191 3.90 -7.31 15.33
C ALA A 191 4.04 -7.05 16.85
N ALA A 192 4.47 -5.85 17.25
CA ALA A 192 4.57 -5.45 18.64
C ALA A 192 3.24 -4.90 19.21
N LEU A 193 2.25 -4.69 18.35
CA LEU A 193 0.92 -4.25 18.77
C LEU A 193 0.17 -5.42 19.42
N VAL A 194 0.36 -5.61 20.70
CA VAL A 194 -0.41 -6.55 21.53
C VAL A 194 -1.52 -5.82 22.27
N PRO A 195 -2.67 -6.51 22.53
CA PRO A 195 -3.77 -5.96 23.31
C PRO A 195 -3.37 -5.66 24.74
#